data_1ee084e7045e688e26cbea2ede93dbeb
#
_entry.id   1ee084e7045e688e26cbea2ede93dbeb
#
_cell.length_a   1.000
_cell.length_b   1.000
_cell.length_c   1.000
_cell.angle_alpha   90.00
_cell.angle_beta   90.00
_cell.angle_gamma   90.00
#
_symmetry.space_group_name_H-M   'P 1'
#
loop_
_entity.id
_entity.type
_entity.pdbx_description
1 polymer ?
#
loop_
_entity_poly.entity_id
_entity_poly.type
_entity_poly.pdbx_seq_one_letter_code
_entity_poly.pdbx_strand_id
1 'polypeptide(L)'
;MVSSRNINHNTVEDLENVRYLTKEMFDTENLRTNATAGDILFTSVGSLGRSCIYDGRMNICFQRSVSILNTKVYNKYVKFFFDSNFYQNYVAEHATGTAQMGFYLQEMAESFIAIPPISEQKRIVAKIEEIFNALDDIQKNLV
;
A
#
# COMPACT_ATOMS: atom_id res chain seq x y z
N MET A 1 -2.77 0.24 -16.71
CA MET A 1 -3.30 -0.53 -15.55
C MET A 1 -2.13 -1.02 -14.72
N VAL A 2 -2.10 -0.66 -13.46
CA VAL A 2 -1.05 -0.92 -12.48
C VAL A 2 -1.32 -2.24 -11.72
N SER A 3 -0.28 -2.99 -11.43
CA SER A 3 -0.34 -4.25 -10.67
C SER A 3 0.52 -4.18 -9.41
N SER A 4 0.54 -5.25 -8.61
CA SER A 4 1.40 -5.36 -7.43
C SER A 4 2.90 -5.18 -7.73
N ARG A 5 3.35 -5.43 -8.95
CA ARG A 5 4.75 -5.24 -9.39
C ARG A 5 5.18 -3.77 -9.37
N ASN A 6 4.22 -2.87 -9.54
CA ASN A 6 4.46 -1.44 -9.63
C ASN A 6 4.42 -0.72 -8.27
N ILE A 7 4.12 -1.44 -7.18
CA ILE A 7 4.12 -0.87 -5.83
C ILE A 7 5.43 -1.27 -5.13
N ASN A 8 6.37 -0.35 -5.10
CA ASN A 8 7.69 -0.52 -4.50
C ASN A 8 8.13 0.79 -3.87
N HIS A 9 9.11 0.74 -2.97
CA HIS A 9 9.76 1.91 -2.37
C HIS A 9 8.76 2.98 -1.88
N ASN A 10 7.62 2.53 -1.32
CA ASN A 10 6.53 3.41 -0.85
C ASN A 10 5.85 4.26 -1.93
N THR A 11 5.94 3.88 -3.18
CA THR A 11 5.34 4.61 -4.31
C THR A 11 4.82 3.67 -5.41
N VAL A 12 4.09 4.25 -6.36
CA VAL A 12 3.76 3.59 -7.63
C VAL A 12 4.83 3.96 -8.65
N GLU A 13 5.55 2.98 -9.17
CA GLU A 13 6.68 3.17 -10.09
C GLU A 13 6.58 2.28 -11.33
N ASP A 14 7.57 2.39 -12.23
CA ASP A 14 7.67 1.60 -13.48
C ASP A 14 6.41 1.71 -14.35
N LEU A 15 5.89 2.93 -14.51
CA LEU A 15 4.69 3.18 -15.30
C LEU A 15 4.91 3.05 -16.81
N GLU A 16 6.14 2.97 -17.27
CA GLU A 16 6.48 2.79 -18.69
C GLU A 16 6.17 1.36 -19.15
N ASN A 17 6.20 0.40 -18.23
CA ASN A 17 6.00 -1.02 -18.52
C ASN A 17 4.61 -1.54 -18.10
N VAL A 18 3.63 -0.66 -17.92
CA VAL A 18 2.27 -1.07 -17.58
C VAL A 18 1.43 -1.36 -18.81
N ARG A 19 0.35 -2.13 -18.63
CA ARG A 19 -0.66 -2.30 -19.68
C ARG A 19 -1.44 -1.00 -19.86
N TYR A 20 -1.34 -0.41 -21.05
CA TYR A 20 -2.19 0.70 -21.46
C TYR A 20 -3.58 0.21 -21.83
N LEU A 21 -4.59 1.03 -21.59
CA LEU A 21 -6.00 0.75 -21.84
C LEU A 21 -6.58 1.81 -22.76
N THR A 22 -7.60 1.45 -23.53
CA THR A 22 -8.44 2.46 -24.17
C THR A 22 -9.25 3.21 -23.11
N LYS A 23 -9.82 4.36 -23.49
CA LYS A 23 -10.64 5.16 -22.57
C LYS A 23 -11.82 4.36 -22.02
N GLU A 24 -12.53 3.60 -22.87
CA GLU A 24 -13.68 2.78 -22.48
C GLU A 24 -13.26 1.68 -21.50
N MET A 25 -12.14 1.01 -21.75
CA MET A 25 -11.61 -0.01 -20.84
C MET A 25 -11.17 0.61 -19.50
N PHE A 26 -10.54 1.79 -19.54
CA PHE A 26 -10.16 2.51 -18.33
C PHE A 26 -11.40 2.87 -17.51
N ASP A 27 -12.41 3.49 -18.13
CA ASP A 27 -13.64 3.92 -17.46
C ASP A 27 -14.32 2.72 -16.78
N THR A 28 -14.37 1.56 -17.47
CA THR A 28 -14.96 0.32 -16.93
C THR A 28 -14.16 -0.22 -15.71
N GLU A 29 -12.85 -0.33 -15.83
CA GLU A 29 -12.01 -0.84 -14.75
C GLU A 29 -11.95 0.14 -13.57
N ASN A 30 -11.99 1.45 -13.84
CA ASN A 30 -11.93 2.47 -12.81
C ASN A 30 -13.21 2.55 -11.97
N LEU A 31 -14.35 2.06 -12.44
CA LEU A 31 -15.54 1.90 -11.61
C LEU A 31 -15.27 1.03 -10.36
N ARG A 32 -14.40 0.05 -10.49
CA ARG A 32 -14.00 -0.84 -9.40
C ARG A 32 -12.87 -0.24 -8.54
N THR A 33 -11.94 0.46 -9.16
CA THR A 33 -10.71 0.90 -8.48
C THR A 33 -10.84 2.30 -7.90
N ASN A 34 -11.31 3.26 -8.63
CA ASN A 34 -11.61 4.66 -8.25
C ASN A 34 -10.73 5.22 -7.09
N ALA A 35 -9.43 4.95 -7.17
CA ALA A 35 -8.49 5.38 -6.14
C ALA A 35 -8.31 6.89 -6.17
N THR A 36 -8.25 7.49 -5.01
CA THR A 36 -8.06 8.94 -4.83
C THR A 36 -6.79 9.22 -4.03
N ALA A 37 -6.29 10.44 -4.13
CA ALA A 37 -5.13 10.86 -3.35
C ALA A 37 -5.36 10.63 -1.85
N GLY A 38 -4.41 9.99 -1.20
CA GLY A 38 -4.48 9.65 0.22
C GLY A 38 -5.00 8.24 0.52
N ASP A 39 -5.55 7.52 -0.46
CA ASP A 39 -5.88 6.11 -0.31
C ASP A 39 -4.60 5.27 -0.14
N ILE A 40 -4.72 4.18 0.60
CA ILE A 40 -3.62 3.24 0.77
C ILE A 40 -3.76 2.14 -0.28
N LEU A 41 -2.72 1.96 -1.07
CA LEU A 41 -2.58 0.82 -1.98
C LEU A 41 -1.84 -0.30 -1.24
N PHE A 42 -2.39 -1.50 -1.29
CA PHE A 42 -1.82 -2.68 -0.65
C PHE A 42 -1.73 -3.84 -1.64
N THR A 43 -0.58 -4.50 -1.71
CA THR A 43 -0.40 -5.62 -2.63
C THR A 43 -0.94 -6.91 -2.03
N SER A 44 -2.03 -7.41 -2.61
CA SER A 44 -2.80 -8.55 -2.12
C SER A 44 -2.47 -9.86 -2.83
N VAL A 45 -1.79 -9.83 -3.99
CA VAL A 45 -1.40 -11.02 -4.75
C VAL A 45 -0.03 -10.81 -5.38
N GLY A 46 0.80 -11.82 -5.36
CA GLY A 46 2.16 -11.80 -5.90
C GLY A 46 3.16 -11.24 -4.88
N SER A 47 3.58 -10.01 -5.00
CA SER A 47 4.46 -9.37 -4.00
C SER A 47 3.62 -8.90 -2.81
N LEU A 48 3.25 -9.81 -1.93
CA LEU A 48 2.34 -9.55 -0.81
C LEU A 48 2.88 -8.51 0.17
N GLY A 49 1.97 -7.76 0.79
CA GLY A 49 2.23 -6.95 1.97
C GLY A 49 2.87 -5.59 1.70
N ARG A 50 3.26 -5.26 0.46
CA ARG A 50 3.77 -3.92 0.17
C ARG A 50 2.64 -2.90 0.20
N SER A 51 2.93 -1.72 0.67
CA SER A 51 1.95 -0.64 0.73
C SER A 51 2.54 0.71 0.36
N CYS A 52 1.71 1.60 -0.17
CA CYS A 52 2.03 3.01 -0.33
C CYS A 52 0.78 3.87 -0.20
N ILE A 53 0.97 5.16 0.06
CA ILE A 53 -0.12 6.14 -0.02
C ILE A 53 -0.18 6.64 -1.47
N TYR A 54 -1.35 6.53 -2.07
CA TYR A 54 -1.55 6.97 -3.45
C TYR A 54 -1.52 8.50 -3.54
N ASP A 55 -0.74 9.00 -4.48
CA ASP A 55 -0.55 10.44 -4.69
C ASP A 55 -1.62 11.10 -5.57
N GLY A 56 -2.55 10.29 -6.10
CA GLY A 56 -3.65 10.79 -6.94
C GLY A 56 -3.28 11.06 -8.39
N ARG A 57 -2.17 10.51 -8.90
CA ARG A 57 -1.82 10.61 -10.32
C ARG A 57 -3.00 10.21 -11.19
N MET A 58 -3.30 11.00 -12.20
CA MET A 58 -4.47 10.79 -13.05
C MET A 58 -4.31 9.59 -13.98
N ASN A 59 -5.46 9.03 -14.38
CA ASN A 59 -5.57 8.00 -15.41
C ASN A 59 -4.86 6.69 -15.06
N ILE A 60 -4.82 6.33 -13.78
CA ILE A 60 -4.32 5.04 -13.30
C ILE A 60 -5.49 4.24 -12.73
N CYS A 61 -5.66 3.02 -13.19
CA CYS A 61 -6.48 2.01 -12.53
C CYS A 61 -5.65 0.80 -12.14
N PHE A 62 -6.13 0.02 -11.20
CA PHE A 62 -5.36 -1.02 -10.55
C PHE A 62 -5.92 -2.42 -10.87
N GLN A 63 -5.03 -3.40 -11.02
CA GLN A 63 -5.40 -4.80 -11.14
C GLN A 63 -5.89 -5.34 -9.79
N ARG A 64 -6.54 -6.50 -9.82
CA ARG A 64 -7.05 -7.19 -8.61
C ARG A 64 -5.95 -7.62 -7.63
N SER A 65 -4.68 -7.57 -8.06
CA SER A 65 -3.51 -7.80 -7.20
C SER A 65 -3.21 -6.63 -6.24
N VAL A 66 -3.93 -5.52 -6.38
CA VAL A 66 -3.81 -4.33 -5.53
C VAL A 66 -5.17 -4.07 -4.88
N SER A 67 -5.20 -4.06 -3.57
CA SER A 67 -6.33 -3.59 -2.76
C SER A 67 -6.19 -2.10 -2.49
N ILE A 68 -7.31 -1.38 -2.54
CA ILE A 68 -7.38 0.06 -2.31
C ILE A 68 -8.17 0.27 -1.03
N LEU A 69 -7.55 0.93 -0.06
CA LEU A 69 -8.17 1.21 1.24
C LEU A 69 -8.35 2.71 1.41
N ASN A 70 -9.61 3.11 1.45
CA ASN A 70 -10.00 4.43 1.92
C ASN A 70 -10.21 4.37 3.43
N THR A 71 -9.50 5.18 4.20
CA THR A 71 -9.56 5.15 5.66
C THR A 71 -9.83 6.54 6.25
N LYS A 72 -10.61 6.56 7.33
CA LYS A 72 -10.80 7.76 8.19
C LYS A 72 -9.75 7.87 9.29
N VAL A 73 -8.97 6.81 9.52
CA VAL A 73 -7.79 6.83 10.39
C VAL A 73 -6.65 7.52 9.64
N TYR A 74 -5.72 8.12 10.38
CA TYR A 74 -4.58 8.80 9.75
C TYR A 74 -3.82 7.83 8.83
N ASN A 75 -3.86 8.08 7.53
CA ASN A 75 -3.39 7.14 6.51
C ASN A 75 -1.91 6.76 6.65
N LYS A 76 -1.04 7.70 7.02
CA LYS A 76 0.38 7.41 7.30
C LYS A 76 0.53 6.44 8.47
N TYR A 77 -0.31 6.56 9.51
CA TYR A 77 -0.30 5.65 10.64
C TYR A 77 -0.68 4.22 10.21
N VAL A 78 -1.76 4.08 9.45
CA VAL A 78 -2.20 2.78 8.91
C VAL A 78 -1.15 2.19 7.99
N LYS A 79 -0.53 3.01 7.13
CA LYS A 79 0.55 2.57 6.24
C LYS A 79 1.75 2.04 7.03
N PHE A 80 2.22 2.74 8.05
CA PHE A 80 3.32 2.25 8.88
C PHE A 80 2.94 1.02 9.71
N PHE A 81 1.67 0.90 10.10
CA PHE A 81 1.19 -0.33 10.72
C PHE A 81 1.28 -1.51 9.74
N PHE A 82 0.89 -1.35 8.49
CA PHE A 82 1.04 -2.39 7.46
C PHE A 82 2.50 -2.76 7.21
N ASP A 83 3.43 -1.82 7.28
CA ASP A 83 4.85 -2.10 7.12
C ASP A 83 5.50 -2.74 8.35
N SER A 84 4.83 -2.77 9.49
CA SER A 84 5.38 -3.34 10.72
C SER A 84 5.60 -4.86 10.59
N ASN A 85 6.64 -5.37 11.23
CA ASN A 85 6.89 -6.81 11.28
C ASN A 85 5.69 -7.59 11.83
N PHE A 86 4.93 -7.00 12.76
CA PHE A 86 3.71 -7.59 13.29
C PHE A 86 2.69 -7.88 12.18
N TYR A 87 2.39 -6.88 11.36
CA TYR A 87 1.40 -7.05 10.28
C TYR A 87 1.95 -7.88 9.11
N GLN A 88 3.23 -7.74 8.77
CA GLN A 88 3.86 -8.53 7.73
C GLN A 88 3.88 -10.04 8.08
N ASN A 89 4.11 -10.40 9.35
CA ASN A 89 3.98 -11.78 9.81
C ASN A 89 2.52 -12.26 9.71
N TYR A 90 1.56 -11.43 10.12
CA TYR A 90 0.14 -11.76 9.97
C TYR A 90 -0.23 -12.04 8.50
N VAL A 91 0.22 -11.19 7.58
CA VAL A 91 0.02 -11.39 6.13
C VAL A 91 0.62 -12.71 5.66
N ALA A 92 1.84 -13.03 6.08
CA ALA A 92 2.52 -14.26 5.69
C ALA A 92 1.81 -15.52 6.22
N GLU A 93 1.29 -15.47 7.46
CA GLU A 93 0.60 -16.58 8.10
C GLU A 93 -0.80 -16.84 7.53
N HIS A 94 -1.50 -15.78 7.06
CA HIS A 94 -2.87 -15.86 6.58
C HIS A 94 -2.98 -15.82 5.05
N ALA A 95 -1.87 -15.70 4.35
CA ALA A 95 -1.87 -15.79 2.88
C ALA A 95 -2.23 -17.21 2.44
N THR A 96 -3.10 -17.31 1.44
CA THR A 96 -3.60 -18.58 0.91
C THR A 96 -3.33 -18.69 -0.59
N GLY A 97 -3.33 -19.91 -1.10
CA GLY A 97 -3.13 -20.21 -2.51
C GLY A 97 -2.02 -21.23 -2.76
N THR A 98 -2.14 -22.01 -3.83
CA THR A 98 -1.18 -23.06 -4.18
C THR A 98 -0.24 -22.64 -5.31
N ALA A 99 -0.75 -21.99 -6.35
CA ALA A 99 0.05 -21.50 -7.49
C ALA A 99 0.54 -20.07 -7.29
N GLN A 100 -0.24 -19.25 -6.64
CA GLN A 100 0.11 -17.87 -6.29
C GLN A 100 -0.53 -17.52 -4.95
N MET A 101 0.31 -17.12 -4.00
CA MET A 101 -0.16 -16.70 -2.69
C MET A 101 -0.92 -15.37 -2.79
N GLY A 102 -2.02 -15.27 -2.05
CA GLY A 102 -2.85 -14.09 -1.94
C GLY A 102 -3.26 -13.81 -0.50
N PHE A 103 -3.33 -12.55 -0.14
CA PHE A 103 -3.89 -12.04 1.11
C PHE A 103 -5.06 -11.14 0.74
N TYR A 104 -6.27 -11.67 0.87
CA TYR A 104 -7.46 -11.04 0.31
C TYR A 104 -8.16 -10.13 1.33
N LEU A 105 -9.20 -9.44 0.84
CA LEU A 105 -9.94 -8.46 1.66
C LEU A 105 -10.61 -9.09 2.88
N GLN A 106 -10.96 -10.37 2.84
CA GLN A 106 -11.54 -11.06 3.98
C GLN A 106 -10.52 -11.18 5.12
N GLU A 107 -9.32 -11.70 4.84
CA GLU A 107 -8.23 -11.84 5.82
C GLU A 107 -7.81 -10.47 6.36
N MET A 108 -7.81 -9.44 5.50
CA MET A 108 -7.55 -8.06 5.91
C MET A 108 -8.64 -7.52 6.84
N ALA A 109 -9.91 -7.81 6.57
CA ALA A 109 -11.03 -7.35 7.40
C ALA A 109 -11.06 -8.05 8.78
N GLU A 110 -10.49 -9.24 8.88
CA GLU A 110 -10.36 -9.98 10.14
C GLU A 110 -9.12 -9.59 10.95
N SER A 111 -8.22 -8.79 10.35
CA SER A 111 -7.01 -8.31 11.04
C SER A 111 -7.32 -7.20 12.05
N PHE A 112 -6.53 -7.13 13.11
CA PHE A 112 -6.68 -6.12 14.15
C PHE A 112 -5.63 -5.02 14.00
N ILE A 113 -6.09 -3.78 14.10
CA ILE A 113 -5.24 -2.60 14.21
C ILE A 113 -5.57 -1.84 15.50
N ALA A 114 -4.56 -1.51 16.28
CA ALA A 114 -4.72 -0.60 17.41
C ALA A 114 -4.89 0.83 16.89
N ILE A 115 -5.95 1.52 17.29
CA ILE A 115 -6.25 2.89 16.84
C ILE A 115 -6.21 3.83 18.06
N PRO A 116 -5.03 4.38 18.41
CA PRO A 116 -4.92 5.39 19.45
C PRO A 116 -5.56 6.72 19.03
N PRO A 117 -5.75 7.68 19.95
CA PRO A 117 -6.20 9.02 19.58
C PRO A 117 -5.36 9.64 18.47
N ILE A 118 -5.98 10.51 17.65
CA ILE A 118 -5.32 11.08 16.46
C ILE A 118 -4.01 11.82 16.76
N SER A 119 -3.92 12.46 17.93
CA SER A 119 -2.69 13.12 18.39
C SER A 119 -1.54 12.11 18.56
N GLU A 120 -1.86 10.94 19.11
CA GLU A 120 -0.88 9.87 19.30
C GLU A 120 -0.49 9.21 17.97
N GLN A 121 -1.44 8.99 17.04
CA GLN A 121 -1.12 8.52 15.70
C GLN A 121 -0.11 9.46 15.01
N LYS A 122 -0.34 10.78 15.08
CA LYS A 122 0.57 11.78 14.51
C LYS A 122 1.93 11.78 15.19
N ARG A 123 1.98 11.63 16.53
CA ARG A 123 3.24 11.55 17.28
C ARG A 123 4.06 10.33 16.89
N ILE A 124 3.40 9.18 16.75
CA ILE A 124 4.06 7.93 16.31
C ILE A 124 4.63 8.10 14.90
N VAL A 125 3.84 8.60 13.95
CA VAL A 125 4.27 8.83 12.58
C VAL A 125 5.45 9.78 12.52
N ALA A 126 5.40 10.91 13.22
CA ALA A 126 6.50 11.88 13.26
C ALA A 126 7.80 11.25 13.79
N LYS A 127 7.69 10.38 14.80
CA LYS A 127 8.88 9.71 15.35
C LYS A 127 9.46 8.66 14.39
N ILE A 128 8.61 7.94 13.66
CA ILE A 128 9.05 6.98 12.64
C ILE A 128 9.77 7.74 11.50
N GLU A 129 9.17 8.83 11.00
CA GLU A 129 9.77 9.65 9.94
C GLU A 129 11.11 10.26 10.37
N GLU A 130 11.22 10.75 11.61
CA GLU A 130 12.49 11.24 12.19
C GLU A 130 13.58 10.17 12.16
N ILE A 131 13.24 8.93 12.57
CA ILE A 131 14.20 7.83 12.59
C ILE A 131 14.64 7.45 11.17
N PHE A 132 13.71 7.34 10.22
CA PHE A 132 14.06 7.03 8.83
C PHE A 132 14.93 8.12 8.21
N ASN A 133 14.61 9.40 8.42
CA ASN A 133 15.44 10.49 7.93
C ASN A 133 16.87 10.43 8.50
N ALA A 134 17.02 10.12 9.79
CA ALA A 134 18.35 9.97 10.40
C ALA A 134 19.12 8.77 9.81
N LEU A 135 18.44 7.66 9.52
CA LEU A 135 19.07 6.49 8.87
C LEU A 135 19.50 6.81 7.44
N ASP A 136 18.66 7.51 6.67
CA ASP A 136 18.99 7.95 5.31
C ASP A 136 20.19 8.89 5.29
N ASP A 137 20.29 9.80 6.25
CA ASP A 137 21.44 10.71 6.38
C ASP A 137 22.72 9.96 6.74
N ILE A 138 22.65 8.96 7.61
CA ILE A 138 23.77 8.08 7.91
C ILE A 138 24.20 7.33 6.65
N GLN A 139 23.28 6.77 5.92
CA GLN A 139 23.56 6.02 4.69
C GLN A 139 24.23 6.88 3.62
N LYS A 140 23.78 8.11 3.42
CA LYS A 140 24.41 9.09 2.50
C LYS A 140 25.85 9.45 2.88
N ASN A 141 26.17 9.44 4.18
CA ASN A 141 27.51 9.78 4.68
C ASN A 141 28.47 8.57 4.69
N LEU A 142 27.98 7.36 4.43
CA LEU A 142 28.78 6.15 4.35
C LEU A 142 29.23 5.82 2.91
N VAL A 143 28.76 6.56 1.93
CA VAL A 143 29.09 6.46 0.50
C VAL A 143 29.95 7.65 0.13
#